data_1fcdd54bfb2aee6f2cd142a291e4e8ff
#
_entry.id   1fcdd54bfb2aee6f2cd142a291e4e8ff
#
_cell.length_a   1.000
_cell.length_b   1.000
_cell.length_c   1.000
_cell.angle_alpha   90.00
_cell.angle_beta   90.00
_cell.angle_gamma   90.00
#
_symmetry.space_group_name_H-M   'P 1'
#
loop_
_entity.id
_entity.type
_entity.pdbx_description
1 polymer ?
#
loop_
_entity_poly.entity_id
_entity_poly.type
_entity_poly.pdbx_seq_one_letter_code
_entity_poly.pdbx_strand_id
1 'polypeptide(L)'
;MIPLYHDLTGETVLVIGGGSVGARKAVRFADEARVVAVSPAFDDRLTDLAGGDADRAGVELVRAAPDPDAVGDWIDRFDPILAVAATDDETVNAAVETAADERDIMINRTDVSTDPDAARDANSVVVPATVDDGPVRVALSTGGASPALAKALRERIETEIEGAGAMASLSSELRTELKQREIDPETRREAIRRVVRSDGVWKALQKGRSYGRKEADSVIEEVLTR
;
A
#
# COMPACT_ATOMS: atom_id res chain seq x y z
N MET A 1 -16.33 -8.49 0.91
CA MET A 1 -15.12 -8.02 0.18
C MET A 1 -13.97 -9.00 0.38
N ILE A 2 -13.19 -9.27 -0.67
CA ILE A 2 -11.95 -10.06 -0.61
C ILE A 2 -10.78 -9.08 -0.65
N PRO A 3 -9.81 -9.13 0.30
CA PRO A 3 -8.63 -8.30 0.24
C PRO A 3 -7.70 -8.76 -0.89
N LEU A 4 -7.27 -7.82 -1.72
CA LEU A 4 -6.33 -8.04 -2.81
C LEU A 4 -5.25 -6.96 -2.74
N TYR A 5 -4.02 -7.31 -3.12
CA TYR A 5 -2.96 -6.35 -3.41
C TYR A 5 -2.96 -6.06 -4.90
N HIS A 6 -2.96 -4.78 -5.23
CA HIS A 6 -2.86 -4.31 -6.61
C HIS A 6 -1.52 -3.62 -6.79
N ASP A 7 -0.78 -3.98 -7.82
CA ASP A 7 0.45 -3.29 -8.20
C ASP A 7 0.06 -2.07 -9.06
N LEU A 8 0.39 -0.88 -8.56
CA LEU A 8 0.11 0.38 -9.24
C LEU A 8 1.37 1.01 -9.84
N THR A 9 2.47 0.25 -9.92
CA THR A 9 3.75 0.74 -10.46
C THR A 9 3.60 1.16 -11.92
N GLY A 10 3.87 2.44 -12.20
CA GLY A 10 3.76 3.02 -13.54
C GLY A 10 2.35 3.45 -13.94
N GLU A 11 1.36 3.24 -13.09
CA GLU A 11 -0.03 3.61 -13.31
C GLU A 11 -0.33 5.03 -12.82
N THR A 12 -1.48 5.59 -13.24
CA THR A 12 -1.98 6.88 -12.79
C THR A 12 -3.14 6.71 -11.82
N VAL A 13 -3.10 7.44 -10.70
CA VAL A 13 -4.21 7.61 -9.76
C VAL A 13 -4.71 9.04 -9.84
N LEU A 14 -5.98 9.23 -10.16
CA LEU A 14 -6.64 10.53 -10.22
C LEU A 14 -7.37 10.80 -8.90
N VAL A 15 -7.03 11.89 -8.23
CA VAL A 15 -7.68 12.33 -6.98
C VAL A 15 -8.49 13.60 -7.26
N ILE A 16 -9.80 13.50 -7.17
CA ILE A 16 -10.72 14.64 -7.25
C ILE A 16 -11.01 15.14 -5.84
N GLY A 17 -10.41 16.28 -5.49
CA GLY A 17 -10.44 16.87 -4.15
C GLY A 17 -9.06 17.00 -3.50
N GLY A 18 -8.65 18.22 -3.15
CA GLY A 18 -7.34 18.56 -2.60
C GLY A 18 -7.31 18.82 -1.10
N GLY A 19 -8.43 18.58 -0.39
CA GLY A 19 -8.52 18.75 1.05
C GLY A 19 -7.78 17.65 1.83
N SER A 20 -7.91 17.66 3.17
CA SER A 20 -7.16 16.75 4.06
C SER A 20 -7.37 15.26 3.78
N VAL A 21 -8.55 14.88 3.26
CA VAL A 21 -8.86 13.48 2.90
C VAL A 21 -8.18 13.09 1.60
N GLY A 22 -8.31 13.91 0.54
CA GLY A 22 -7.65 13.71 -0.74
C GLY A 22 -6.12 13.67 -0.59
N ALA A 23 -5.56 14.61 0.17
CA ALA A 23 -4.12 14.64 0.46
C ALA A 23 -3.62 13.36 1.13
N ARG A 24 -4.34 12.86 2.14
CA ARG A 24 -3.98 11.59 2.82
C ARG A 24 -4.02 10.39 1.87
N LYS A 25 -4.95 10.39 0.90
CA LYS A 25 -5.02 9.35 -0.13
C LYS A 25 -3.88 9.50 -1.12
N ALA A 26 -3.63 10.69 -1.63
CA ALA A 26 -2.55 10.99 -2.56
C ALA A 26 -1.17 10.60 -2.01
N VAL A 27 -0.85 10.98 -0.77
CA VAL A 27 0.40 10.59 -0.09
C VAL A 27 0.62 9.08 -0.15
N ARG A 28 -0.45 8.32 0.03
CA ARG A 28 -0.38 6.86 0.07
C ARG A 28 -0.08 6.22 -1.28
N PHE A 29 -0.57 6.83 -2.36
CA PHE A 29 -0.34 6.32 -3.71
C PHE A 29 0.96 6.83 -4.33
N ALA A 30 1.47 7.97 -3.86
CA ALA A 30 2.64 8.63 -4.44
C ALA A 30 3.95 7.83 -4.35
N ASP A 31 4.02 6.82 -3.49
CA ASP A 31 5.20 5.94 -3.40
C ASP A 31 5.23 4.87 -4.51
N GLU A 32 4.10 4.61 -5.18
CA GLU A 32 3.97 3.53 -6.18
C GLU A 32 3.42 4.01 -7.54
N ALA A 33 2.55 5.03 -7.54
CA ALA A 33 1.82 5.49 -8.72
C ALA A 33 2.08 6.98 -9.00
N ARG A 34 1.91 7.38 -10.27
CA ARG A 34 1.75 8.79 -10.60
C ARG A 34 0.42 9.28 -10.04
N VAL A 35 0.42 10.33 -9.23
CA VAL A 35 -0.79 10.92 -8.67
C VAL A 35 -1.11 12.23 -9.36
N VAL A 36 -2.33 12.39 -9.85
CA VAL A 36 -2.87 13.66 -10.33
C VAL A 36 -3.98 14.11 -9.40
N ALA A 37 -3.83 15.26 -8.76
CA ALA A 37 -4.85 15.83 -7.88
C ALA A 37 -5.49 17.05 -8.53
N VAL A 38 -6.83 17.03 -8.69
CA VAL A 38 -7.62 18.14 -9.24
C VAL A 38 -8.42 18.78 -8.14
N SER A 39 -8.18 20.06 -7.87
CA SER A 39 -8.89 20.83 -6.82
C SER A 39 -8.66 22.33 -6.97
N PRO A 40 -9.59 23.19 -6.54
CA PRO A 40 -9.36 24.65 -6.50
C PRO A 40 -8.32 25.05 -5.44
N ALA A 41 -8.14 24.24 -4.38
CA ALA A 41 -7.16 24.47 -3.32
C ALA A 41 -6.57 23.14 -2.85
N PHE A 42 -5.36 23.18 -2.33
CA PHE A 42 -4.61 21.99 -1.91
C PHE A 42 -4.14 22.13 -0.45
N ASP A 43 -4.26 21.04 0.28
CA ASP A 43 -3.61 20.84 1.59
C ASP A 43 -2.09 20.88 1.44
N ASP A 44 -1.39 21.38 2.47
CA ASP A 44 0.06 21.56 2.44
C ASP A 44 0.80 20.25 2.12
N ARG A 45 0.31 19.11 2.58
CA ARG A 45 0.88 17.80 2.27
C ARG A 45 0.94 17.49 0.78
N LEU A 46 -0.06 17.94 0.00
CA LEU A 46 -0.05 17.79 -1.46
C LEU A 46 0.97 18.72 -2.11
N THR A 47 1.07 19.96 -1.62
CA THR A 47 2.04 20.93 -2.15
C THR A 47 3.48 20.51 -1.83
N ASP A 48 3.72 19.96 -0.64
CA ASP A 48 5.03 19.42 -0.24
C ASP A 48 5.44 18.22 -1.10
N LEU A 49 4.48 17.33 -1.39
CA LEU A 49 4.73 16.17 -2.28
C LEU A 49 5.05 16.60 -3.71
N ALA A 50 4.33 17.58 -4.26
CA ALA A 50 4.55 18.07 -5.62
C ALA A 50 5.87 18.85 -5.76
N GLY A 51 6.39 19.41 -4.68
CA GLY A 51 7.69 20.09 -4.62
C GLY A 51 8.89 19.20 -4.28
N GLY A 52 8.65 17.90 -4.01
CA GLY A 52 9.65 16.95 -3.54
C GLY A 52 10.51 16.32 -4.64
N ASP A 53 11.41 15.42 -4.22
CA ASP A 53 12.44 14.79 -5.05
C ASP A 53 11.89 14.06 -6.28
N ALA A 54 12.60 14.19 -7.40
CA ALA A 54 12.28 13.62 -8.71
C ALA A 54 12.31 12.07 -8.77
N ASP A 55 12.73 11.40 -7.69
CA ASP A 55 12.80 9.92 -7.59
C ASP A 55 11.48 9.25 -7.14
N ARG A 56 10.45 10.06 -6.76
CA ARG A 56 9.11 9.52 -6.48
C ARG A 56 8.23 9.60 -7.73
N ALA A 57 7.33 8.65 -7.88
CA ALA A 57 6.27 8.72 -8.87
C ALA A 57 5.56 10.08 -8.70
N GLY A 58 5.67 10.98 -9.67
CA GLY A 58 5.40 12.40 -9.50
C GLY A 58 3.95 12.70 -9.07
N VAL A 59 3.78 13.70 -8.22
CA VAL A 59 2.47 14.27 -7.88
C VAL A 59 2.25 15.52 -8.74
N GLU A 60 1.20 15.51 -9.55
CA GLU A 60 0.77 16.63 -10.38
C GLU A 60 -0.45 17.31 -9.74
N LEU A 61 -0.38 18.62 -9.55
CA LEU A 61 -1.50 19.42 -9.01
C LEU A 61 -2.15 20.22 -10.13
N VAL A 62 -3.42 19.95 -10.37
CA VAL A 62 -4.24 20.67 -11.35
C VAL A 62 -5.21 21.58 -10.60
N ARG A 63 -4.97 22.88 -10.67
CA ARG A 63 -5.83 23.88 -10.01
C ARG A 63 -7.08 24.15 -10.84
N ALA A 64 -8.13 23.41 -10.52
CA ALA A 64 -9.46 23.56 -11.14
C ALA A 64 -10.55 23.20 -10.12
N ALA A 65 -11.73 23.82 -10.24
CA ALA A 65 -12.91 23.37 -9.51
C ALA A 65 -13.54 22.21 -10.29
N PRO A 66 -13.64 21.00 -9.70
CA PRO A 66 -14.32 19.90 -10.36
C PRO A 66 -15.81 20.23 -10.56
N ASP A 67 -16.28 20.11 -11.79
CA ASP A 67 -17.67 20.21 -12.17
C ASP A 67 -18.20 18.79 -12.46
N PRO A 68 -19.38 18.38 -11.95
CA PRO A 68 -19.96 17.09 -12.22
C PRO A 68 -20.00 16.72 -13.72
N ASP A 69 -20.33 17.68 -14.58
CA ASP A 69 -20.42 17.48 -16.02
C ASP A 69 -19.04 17.33 -16.71
N ALA A 70 -17.98 17.83 -16.06
CA ALA A 70 -16.62 17.80 -16.60
C ALA A 70 -15.73 16.68 -16.02
N VAL A 71 -16.22 15.91 -15.07
CA VAL A 71 -15.44 14.85 -14.41
C VAL A 71 -14.97 13.79 -15.41
N GLY A 72 -15.82 13.41 -16.37
CA GLY A 72 -15.48 12.46 -17.41
C GLY A 72 -14.27 12.91 -18.23
N ASP A 73 -14.18 14.21 -18.56
CA ASP A 73 -13.05 14.77 -19.33
C ASP A 73 -11.72 14.67 -18.56
N TRP A 74 -11.76 14.79 -17.23
CA TRP A 74 -10.56 14.58 -16.39
C TRP A 74 -10.11 13.12 -16.41
N ILE A 75 -11.04 12.18 -16.33
CA ILE A 75 -10.74 10.75 -16.43
C ILE A 75 -10.17 10.43 -17.81
N ASP A 76 -10.80 10.88 -18.87
CA ASP A 76 -10.33 10.65 -20.25
C ASP A 76 -8.95 11.29 -20.52
N ARG A 77 -8.68 12.44 -19.90
CA ARG A 77 -7.40 13.15 -20.06
C ARG A 77 -6.22 12.44 -19.40
N PHE A 78 -6.43 11.87 -18.21
CA PHE A 78 -5.35 11.32 -17.40
C PHE A 78 -5.29 9.80 -17.45
N ASP A 79 -6.30 9.14 -18.01
CA ASP A 79 -6.40 7.68 -18.19
C ASP A 79 -5.99 6.92 -16.90
N PRO A 80 -6.64 7.17 -15.75
CA PRO A 80 -6.23 6.58 -14.48
C PRO A 80 -6.72 5.15 -14.36
N ILE A 81 -5.94 4.29 -13.68
CA ILE A 81 -6.42 2.97 -13.26
C ILE A 81 -7.36 3.06 -12.05
N LEU A 82 -7.22 4.14 -11.27
CA LEU A 82 -8.01 4.38 -10.06
C LEU A 82 -8.39 5.85 -9.96
N ALA A 83 -9.68 6.12 -9.80
CA ALA A 83 -10.22 7.41 -9.41
C ALA A 83 -10.52 7.45 -7.90
N VAL A 84 -10.22 8.56 -7.25
CA VAL A 84 -10.52 8.82 -5.84
C VAL A 84 -11.41 10.05 -5.75
N ALA A 85 -12.66 9.88 -5.32
CA ALA A 85 -13.61 10.97 -5.05
C ALA A 85 -13.48 11.37 -3.59
N ALA A 86 -12.93 12.57 -3.34
CA ALA A 86 -12.59 13.07 -2.02
C ALA A 86 -12.94 14.55 -1.83
N THR A 87 -14.03 14.99 -2.46
CA THR A 87 -14.59 16.35 -2.27
C THR A 87 -15.61 16.36 -1.13
N ASP A 88 -16.00 17.54 -0.69
CA ASP A 88 -17.13 17.79 0.20
C ASP A 88 -18.48 17.91 -0.54
N ASP A 89 -18.46 17.81 -1.86
CA ASP A 89 -19.64 17.82 -2.72
C ASP A 89 -20.02 16.39 -3.15
N GLU A 90 -21.12 15.87 -2.60
CA GLU A 90 -21.61 14.53 -2.90
C GLU A 90 -21.99 14.37 -4.39
N THR A 91 -22.41 15.45 -5.06
CA THR A 91 -22.79 15.43 -6.47
C THR A 91 -21.56 15.20 -7.35
N VAL A 92 -20.46 15.89 -7.05
CA VAL A 92 -19.18 15.68 -7.72
C VAL A 92 -18.68 14.24 -7.46
N ASN A 93 -18.72 13.78 -6.20
CA ASN A 93 -18.27 12.43 -5.86
C ASN A 93 -19.10 11.36 -6.58
N ALA A 94 -20.41 11.53 -6.70
CA ALA A 94 -21.27 10.61 -7.46
C ALA A 94 -20.97 10.64 -8.97
N ALA A 95 -20.69 11.83 -9.53
CA ALA A 95 -20.28 11.95 -10.93
C ALA A 95 -18.94 11.25 -11.22
N VAL A 96 -17.96 11.33 -10.28
CA VAL A 96 -16.70 10.58 -10.40
C VAL A 96 -16.95 9.07 -10.42
N GLU A 97 -17.83 8.57 -9.56
CA GLU A 97 -18.21 7.16 -9.53
C GLU A 97 -18.84 6.72 -10.85
N THR A 98 -19.86 7.44 -11.32
CA THR A 98 -20.54 7.15 -12.58
C THR A 98 -19.57 7.16 -13.76
N ALA A 99 -18.72 8.18 -13.84
CA ALA A 99 -17.75 8.30 -14.95
C ALA A 99 -16.66 7.22 -14.91
N ALA A 100 -16.28 6.75 -13.72
CA ALA A 100 -15.34 5.64 -13.54
C ALA A 100 -15.98 4.29 -13.94
N ASP A 101 -17.22 4.03 -13.52
CA ASP A 101 -17.96 2.81 -13.85
C ASP A 101 -18.21 2.68 -15.37
N GLU A 102 -18.55 3.78 -16.04
CA GLU A 102 -18.73 3.81 -17.51
C GLU A 102 -17.46 3.43 -18.28
N ARG A 103 -16.29 3.51 -17.63
CA ARG A 103 -14.96 3.28 -18.22
C ARG A 103 -14.24 2.06 -17.63
N ASP A 104 -14.93 1.26 -16.82
CA ASP A 104 -14.36 0.10 -16.10
C ASP A 104 -13.11 0.46 -15.26
N ILE A 105 -13.08 1.66 -14.65
CA ILE A 105 -11.99 2.16 -13.81
C ILE A 105 -12.33 1.93 -12.34
N MET A 106 -11.35 1.52 -11.55
CA MET A 106 -11.51 1.39 -10.10
C MET A 106 -11.87 2.75 -9.47
N ILE A 107 -12.80 2.74 -8.50
CA ILE A 107 -13.28 3.93 -7.80
C ILE A 107 -13.18 3.78 -6.27
N ASN A 108 -12.61 4.79 -5.60
CA ASN A 108 -12.68 4.93 -4.16
C ASN A 108 -13.45 6.19 -3.77
N ARG A 109 -14.69 6.04 -3.34
CA ARG A 109 -15.48 7.12 -2.76
C ARG A 109 -15.16 7.24 -1.27
N THR A 110 -14.72 8.42 -0.84
CA THR A 110 -14.31 8.62 0.56
C THR A 110 -15.49 8.95 1.48
N ASP A 111 -16.55 9.54 0.96
CA ASP A 111 -17.79 9.90 1.66
C ASP A 111 -18.62 8.68 2.07
N VAL A 112 -18.68 7.64 1.23
CA VAL A 112 -19.42 6.39 1.50
C VAL A 112 -18.53 5.23 2.00
N SER A 113 -17.25 5.45 2.11
CA SER A 113 -16.29 4.38 2.46
C SER A 113 -16.46 3.80 3.87
N THR A 114 -17.09 4.54 4.77
CA THR A 114 -17.38 4.16 6.15
C THR A 114 -18.81 3.62 6.34
N ASP A 115 -19.66 3.66 5.32
CA ASP A 115 -21.00 3.10 5.36
C ASP A 115 -20.97 1.60 5.03
N PRO A 116 -21.27 0.71 6.00
CA PRO A 116 -21.28 -0.73 5.78
C PRO A 116 -22.41 -1.19 4.85
N ASP A 117 -23.49 -0.40 4.76
CA ASP A 117 -24.70 -0.72 3.98
C ASP A 117 -24.68 -0.06 2.58
N ALA A 118 -23.64 0.74 2.27
CA ALA A 118 -23.50 1.34 0.95
C ALA A 118 -23.40 0.25 -0.12
N ALA A 119 -24.24 0.35 -1.16
CA ALA A 119 -24.10 -0.48 -2.36
C ALA A 119 -22.74 -0.22 -2.99
N ARG A 120 -22.06 -1.27 -3.37
CA ARG A 120 -20.73 -1.21 -4.00
C ARG A 120 -20.73 -2.03 -5.26
N ASP A 121 -20.35 -1.41 -6.35
CA ASP A 121 -20.13 -2.08 -7.62
C ASP A 121 -18.78 -2.83 -7.66
N ALA A 122 -18.57 -3.62 -8.71
CA ALA A 122 -17.38 -4.45 -8.86
C ALA A 122 -16.09 -3.61 -8.88
N ASN A 123 -16.16 -2.39 -9.42
CA ASN A 123 -15.05 -1.45 -9.53
C ASN A 123 -14.80 -0.64 -8.23
N SER A 124 -15.72 -0.73 -7.25
CA SER A 124 -15.60 -0.01 -5.98
C SER A 124 -14.51 -0.63 -5.11
N VAL A 125 -13.50 0.15 -4.77
CA VAL A 125 -12.37 -0.28 -3.92
C VAL A 125 -12.34 0.47 -2.60
N VAL A 126 -11.93 -0.22 -1.55
CA VAL A 126 -11.67 0.36 -0.23
C VAL A 126 -10.17 0.38 -0.01
N VAL A 127 -9.64 1.54 0.32
CA VAL A 127 -8.22 1.68 0.71
C VAL A 127 -8.10 1.44 2.22
N PRO A 128 -7.62 0.26 2.65
CA PRO A 128 -7.58 -0.14 4.05
C PRO A 128 -6.48 0.58 4.83
N ALA A 129 -6.46 0.48 6.14
CA ALA A 129 -5.27 0.83 6.92
C ALA A 129 -4.14 -0.14 6.58
N THR A 130 -2.90 0.35 6.44
CA THR A 130 -1.72 -0.51 6.24
C THR A 130 -0.66 -0.27 7.28
N VAL A 131 0.15 -1.29 7.47
CA VAL A 131 1.42 -1.26 8.20
C VAL A 131 2.46 -1.89 7.31
N ASP A 132 3.61 -1.24 7.19
CA ASP A 132 4.70 -1.67 6.33
C ASP A 132 6.00 -1.77 7.15
N ASP A 133 6.78 -2.83 6.91
CA ASP A 133 8.18 -2.94 7.35
C ASP A 133 9.00 -3.51 6.18
N GLY A 134 9.65 -2.64 5.42
CA GLY A 134 10.33 -2.99 4.19
C GLY A 134 9.40 -3.67 3.18
N PRO A 135 9.71 -4.90 2.72
CA PRO A 135 8.87 -5.63 1.77
C PRO A 135 7.63 -6.29 2.41
N VAL A 136 7.50 -6.25 3.74
CA VAL A 136 6.36 -6.82 4.45
C VAL A 136 5.27 -5.77 4.55
N ARG A 137 4.08 -6.08 4.04
CA ARG A 137 2.91 -5.20 4.09
C ARG A 137 1.71 -5.94 4.66
N VAL A 138 1.02 -5.31 5.60
CA VAL A 138 -0.23 -5.81 6.20
C VAL A 138 -1.34 -4.81 5.94
N ALA A 139 -2.43 -5.26 5.36
CA ALA A 139 -3.64 -4.46 5.16
C ALA A 139 -4.73 -4.89 6.14
N LEU A 140 -5.39 -3.92 6.77
CA LEU A 140 -6.39 -4.13 7.80
C LEU A 140 -7.67 -3.36 7.49
N SER A 141 -8.81 -4.03 7.54
CA SER A 141 -10.12 -3.40 7.43
C SER A 141 -11.08 -3.98 8.47
N THR A 142 -11.92 -3.13 9.04
CA THR A 142 -13.05 -3.52 9.91
C THR A 142 -14.38 -3.46 9.15
N GLY A 143 -14.33 -3.34 7.81
CA GLY A 143 -15.53 -3.20 6.98
C GLY A 143 -16.34 -1.92 7.27
N GLY A 144 -15.70 -0.86 7.78
CA GLY A 144 -16.38 0.36 8.21
C GLY A 144 -16.92 0.32 9.66
N ALA A 145 -16.98 -0.87 10.27
CA ALA A 145 -17.66 -1.05 11.57
C ALA A 145 -17.00 -0.30 12.74
N SER A 146 -15.64 -0.16 12.75
CA SER A 146 -14.98 0.51 13.87
C SER A 146 -13.62 1.10 13.49
N PRO A 147 -13.57 2.39 13.14
CA PRO A 147 -12.31 3.10 12.90
C PRO A 147 -11.34 3.07 14.09
N ALA A 148 -11.88 3.14 15.32
CA ALA A 148 -11.08 3.07 16.55
C ALA A 148 -10.41 1.70 16.72
N LEU A 149 -11.12 0.61 16.43
CA LEU A 149 -10.57 -0.73 16.45
C LEU A 149 -9.50 -0.91 15.36
N ALA A 150 -9.78 -0.41 14.15
CA ALA A 150 -8.80 -0.45 13.05
C ALA A 150 -7.49 0.27 13.44
N LYS A 151 -7.59 1.44 14.10
CA LYS A 151 -6.42 2.17 14.60
C LYS A 151 -5.66 1.37 15.66
N ALA A 152 -6.35 0.85 16.66
CA ALA A 152 -5.73 0.08 17.75
C ALA A 152 -5.05 -1.20 17.24
N LEU A 153 -5.67 -1.90 16.29
CA LEU A 153 -5.08 -3.09 15.67
C LEU A 153 -3.87 -2.72 14.80
N ARG A 154 -3.92 -1.62 14.05
CA ARG A 154 -2.78 -1.12 13.27
C ARG A 154 -1.56 -0.91 14.17
N GLU A 155 -1.72 -0.19 15.29
CA GLU A 155 -0.64 0.08 16.25
C GLU A 155 -0.04 -1.20 16.85
N ARG A 156 -0.88 -2.21 17.12
CA ARG A 156 -0.41 -3.51 17.62
C ARG A 156 0.35 -4.31 16.56
N ILE A 157 -0.16 -4.32 15.31
CA ILE A 157 0.48 -5.00 14.19
C ILE A 157 1.82 -4.34 13.87
N GLU A 158 1.91 -3.01 13.93
CA GLU A 158 3.14 -2.25 13.72
C GLU A 158 4.26 -2.73 14.66
N THR A 159 3.94 -2.93 15.94
CA THR A 159 4.87 -3.50 16.93
C THR A 159 5.21 -4.97 16.64
N GLU A 160 4.23 -5.77 16.21
CA GLU A 160 4.41 -7.20 15.96
C GLU A 160 5.27 -7.51 14.75
N ILE A 161 5.20 -6.66 13.69
CA ILE A 161 5.99 -6.87 12.47
C ILE A 161 7.34 -6.14 12.47
N GLU A 162 7.71 -5.48 13.57
CA GLU A 162 9.00 -4.79 13.67
C GLU A 162 10.17 -5.76 13.42
N GLY A 163 11.00 -5.45 12.42
CA GLY A 163 12.12 -6.29 12.00
C GLY A 163 11.75 -7.37 10.97
N ALA A 164 10.47 -7.50 10.60
CA ALA A 164 10.03 -8.47 9.59
C ALA A 164 10.64 -8.21 8.21
N GLY A 165 10.86 -6.94 7.86
CA GLY A 165 11.52 -6.56 6.61
C GLY A 165 12.98 -7.02 6.54
N ALA A 166 13.71 -6.90 7.65
CA ALA A 166 15.08 -7.41 7.74
C ALA A 166 15.11 -8.94 7.62
N MET A 167 14.18 -9.64 8.27
CA MET A 167 14.03 -11.10 8.18
C MET A 167 13.64 -11.53 6.76
N ALA A 168 12.73 -10.83 6.10
CA ALA A 168 12.32 -11.13 4.73
C ALA A 168 13.50 -10.99 3.76
N SER A 169 14.29 -9.93 3.87
CA SER A 169 15.49 -9.70 3.07
C SER A 169 16.53 -10.80 3.30
N LEU A 170 16.84 -11.12 4.56
CA LEU A 170 17.76 -12.21 4.92
C LEU A 170 17.28 -13.56 4.37
N SER A 171 15.99 -13.87 4.51
CA SER A 171 15.40 -15.12 4.00
C SER A 171 15.51 -15.25 2.48
N SER A 172 15.33 -14.15 1.75
CA SER A 172 15.46 -14.10 0.29
C SER A 172 16.89 -14.37 -0.16
N GLU A 173 17.87 -13.74 0.51
CA GLU A 173 19.30 -13.95 0.24
C GLU A 173 19.72 -15.39 0.50
N LEU A 174 19.39 -15.93 1.68
CA LEU A 174 19.66 -17.31 2.05
C LEU A 174 19.05 -18.31 1.09
N ARG A 175 17.81 -18.08 0.64
CA ARG A 175 17.15 -18.93 -0.35
C ARG A 175 17.92 -18.97 -1.68
N THR A 176 18.40 -17.80 -2.12
CA THR A 176 19.18 -17.68 -3.36
C THR A 176 20.52 -18.41 -3.23
N GLU A 177 21.22 -18.22 -2.11
CA GLU A 177 22.51 -18.86 -1.84
C GLU A 177 22.41 -20.39 -1.74
N LEU A 178 21.44 -20.90 -0.97
CA LEU A 178 21.21 -22.34 -0.86
C LEU A 178 20.83 -22.98 -2.20
N LYS A 179 20.15 -22.21 -3.09
CA LYS A 179 19.89 -22.66 -4.46
C LYS A 179 21.17 -22.74 -5.30
N GLN A 180 22.07 -21.76 -5.17
CA GLN A 180 23.38 -21.76 -5.86
C GLN A 180 24.30 -22.89 -5.37
N ARG A 181 24.17 -23.28 -4.09
CA ARG A 181 24.88 -24.43 -3.50
C ARG A 181 24.26 -25.78 -3.87
N GLU A 182 23.27 -25.81 -4.76
CA GLU A 182 22.57 -27.01 -5.23
C GLU A 182 21.93 -27.87 -4.12
N ILE A 183 21.66 -27.25 -2.96
CA ILE A 183 20.94 -27.92 -1.87
C ILE A 183 19.52 -28.28 -2.38
N ASP A 184 19.07 -29.50 -2.08
CA ASP A 184 17.77 -29.97 -2.51
C ASP A 184 16.60 -29.08 -1.99
N PRO A 185 15.46 -29.03 -2.71
CA PRO A 185 14.37 -28.14 -2.39
C PRO A 185 13.74 -28.34 -1.01
N GLU A 186 13.73 -29.56 -0.49
CA GLU A 186 13.12 -29.88 0.81
C GLU A 186 14.00 -29.38 1.95
N THR A 187 15.28 -29.69 1.92
CA THR A 187 16.27 -29.21 2.87
C THR A 187 16.35 -27.68 2.88
N ARG A 188 16.29 -27.01 1.69
CA ARG A 188 16.23 -25.55 1.63
C ARG A 188 15.00 -24.97 2.34
N ARG A 189 13.82 -25.56 2.12
CA ARG A 189 12.59 -25.11 2.79
C ARG A 189 12.67 -25.26 4.30
N GLU A 190 13.22 -26.38 4.76
CA GLU A 190 13.39 -26.63 6.19
C GLU A 190 14.39 -25.65 6.82
N ALA A 191 15.54 -25.39 6.17
CA ALA A 191 16.52 -24.43 6.64
C ALA A 191 15.92 -23.02 6.79
N ILE A 192 15.25 -22.52 5.74
CA ILE A 192 14.61 -21.20 5.79
C ILE A 192 13.50 -21.16 6.86
N ARG A 193 12.67 -22.22 6.98
CA ARG A 193 11.65 -22.29 8.01
C ARG A 193 12.22 -22.19 9.42
N ARG A 194 13.36 -22.84 9.68
CA ARG A 194 14.03 -22.77 10.99
C ARG A 194 14.61 -21.38 11.25
N VAL A 195 15.25 -20.77 10.26
CA VAL A 195 15.77 -19.41 10.36
C VAL A 195 14.65 -18.44 10.75
N VAL A 196 13.53 -18.45 10.02
CA VAL A 196 12.40 -17.55 10.26
C VAL A 196 11.74 -17.77 11.63
N ARG A 197 11.80 -19.00 12.17
CA ARG A 197 11.23 -19.34 13.48
C ARG A 197 12.22 -19.21 14.64
N SER A 198 13.46 -18.85 14.37
CA SER A 198 14.49 -18.74 15.40
C SER A 198 14.43 -17.40 16.12
N ASP A 199 14.05 -17.39 17.38
CA ASP A 199 14.14 -16.21 18.26
C ASP A 199 15.56 -15.63 18.31
N GLY A 200 16.58 -16.49 18.20
CA GLY A 200 17.99 -16.10 18.13
C GLY A 200 18.28 -15.21 16.95
N VAL A 201 17.78 -15.60 15.76
CA VAL A 201 17.96 -14.81 14.51
C VAL A 201 17.21 -13.48 14.62
N TRP A 202 15.96 -13.45 15.10
CA TRP A 202 15.20 -12.22 15.30
C TRP A 202 15.94 -11.25 16.23
N LYS A 203 16.37 -11.71 17.39
CA LYS A 203 17.15 -10.89 18.35
C LYS A 203 18.50 -10.43 17.78
N ALA A 204 19.13 -11.24 16.96
CA ALA A 204 20.38 -10.87 16.31
C ALA A 204 20.18 -9.81 15.23
N LEU A 205 19.10 -9.87 14.45
CA LEU A 205 18.73 -8.86 13.46
C LEU A 205 18.49 -7.49 14.09
N GLN A 206 17.91 -7.43 15.27
CA GLN A 206 17.75 -6.16 16.03
C GLN A 206 19.09 -5.50 16.38
N LYS A 207 20.17 -6.29 16.51
CA LYS A 207 21.54 -5.78 16.73
C LYS A 207 22.25 -5.38 15.43
N GLY A 208 21.72 -5.80 14.29
CA GLY A 208 22.22 -5.50 12.95
C GLY A 208 22.28 -6.70 12.04
N ARG A 209 22.25 -6.43 10.73
CA ARG A 209 22.19 -7.45 9.68
C ARG A 209 23.32 -8.52 9.77
N SER A 210 24.54 -8.10 10.07
CA SER A 210 25.69 -9.04 10.18
C SER A 210 25.53 -10.05 11.31
N TYR A 211 24.95 -9.62 12.43
CA TYR A 211 24.65 -10.52 13.56
C TYR A 211 23.54 -11.51 13.19
N GLY A 212 22.46 -11.01 12.58
CA GLY A 212 21.37 -11.86 12.10
C GLY A 212 21.84 -12.89 11.09
N ARG A 213 22.71 -12.49 10.14
CA ARG A 213 23.29 -13.39 9.17
C ARG A 213 24.10 -14.50 9.83
N LYS A 214 25.00 -14.15 10.74
CA LYS A 214 25.83 -15.14 11.45
C LYS A 214 25.00 -16.17 12.21
N GLU A 215 23.95 -15.71 12.90
CA GLU A 215 23.05 -16.60 13.63
C GLU A 215 22.27 -17.52 12.69
N ALA A 216 21.80 -16.98 11.56
CA ALA A 216 21.11 -17.76 10.53
C ALA A 216 21.99 -18.82 9.90
N ASP A 217 23.29 -18.51 9.63
CA ASP A 217 24.23 -19.48 9.11
C ASP A 217 24.42 -20.67 10.09
N SER A 218 24.50 -20.40 11.40
CA SER A 218 24.56 -21.47 12.42
C SER A 218 23.32 -22.36 12.41
N VAL A 219 22.11 -21.76 12.28
CA VAL A 219 20.85 -22.51 12.18
C VAL A 219 20.83 -23.38 10.90
N ILE A 220 21.35 -22.87 9.79
CA ILE A 220 21.41 -23.60 8.52
C ILE A 220 22.39 -24.78 8.62
N GLU A 221 23.57 -24.59 9.21
CA GLU A 221 24.54 -25.64 9.38
C GLU A 221 23.99 -26.83 10.18
N GLU A 222 23.20 -26.57 11.21
CA GLU A 222 22.51 -27.61 11.97
C GLU A 222 21.52 -28.43 11.14
N VAL A 223 20.93 -27.82 10.11
CA VAL A 223 19.99 -28.51 9.18
C VAL A 223 20.77 -29.36 8.18
N LEU A 224 21.88 -28.81 7.65
CA LEU A 224 22.68 -29.48 6.60
C LEU A 224 23.50 -30.65 7.12
N THR A 225 23.79 -30.70 8.42
CA THR A 225 24.58 -31.77 9.06
C THR A 225 23.74 -32.95 9.57
N ARG A 226 22.40 -32.90 9.40
CA ARG A 226 21.49 -33.98 9.76
C ARG A 226 21.21 -34.92 8.60
#